data_ac0d66bf8b4429d1e6a4d674380f2088
#
_entry.id   ac0d66bf8b4429d1e6a4d674380f2088
#
_cell.length_a   1.000
_cell.length_b   1.000
_cell.length_c   1.000
_cell.angle_alpha   90.00
_cell.angle_beta   90.00
_cell.angle_gamma   90.00
#
_symmetry.space_group_name_H-M   'P 1'
#
loop_
_entity.id
_entity.type
_entity.pdbx_description
1 polymer ?
#
loop_
_entity_poly.entity_id
_entity_poly.type
_entity_poly.pdbx_seq_one_letter_code
_entity_poly.pdbx_strand_id
1 'polypeptide(L)'
;MKNGSPTDDKQLVLLDARNLYETRIGKFHAPSVETLDPGIRQYSDLPSWIDDNSELLRGKHVLMYCTGGIRCEMASAYIRSKGAGFENVFQLYGGIQRYLEQFPDGGFFRGKNFVFDHRISVGSSDTSIMGVCLICGSSYDNYSSRCRCTHCRILVLVCDSCQIKSDAYVCELCQKHRMDFGSIPSVEDGELATVLDKNDLKTVCSDSKISSQLPSRNAPRKLRILCLHGFRQNASSFKGRSASLAKKLKSIAELVFIDAPHELPFIYQSCTEAKNSCAPPSGQHAPPPENCKRKYAWLVASDFGGKVEADWKIANQPFDPLQYQGQTDGFDVSLAYLKKMFSEQGPFDGILGFSQGAAMAALLCAQGDKLKGEIDLRFVILCSGFALPLADFGQKPINCPSLHIFGSDPGKDRQITSHTSRYLASRFEDGCSVIIEHEFGHIIPTRSPYMDNIKDFLRRFL
;
A
#
# COMPACT_ATOMS: atom_id res chain seq x y z
N MET A 1 -19.31 22.10 57.44
CA MET A 1 -19.92 21.57 56.21
C MET A 1 -18.78 21.27 55.25
N LYS A 2 -18.44 20.00 55.07
CA LYS A 2 -17.35 19.54 54.17
C LYS A 2 -18.03 19.22 52.85
N ASN A 3 -17.81 20.04 51.83
CA ASN A 3 -18.19 19.71 50.44
C ASN A 3 -17.08 18.82 49.88
N GLY A 4 -17.27 17.49 49.98
CA GLY A 4 -16.50 16.51 49.22
C GLY A 4 -16.94 16.58 47.77
N SER A 5 -16.08 17.01 46.89
CA SER A 5 -16.25 16.74 45.44
C SER A 5 -16.30 15.22 45.24
N PRO A 6 -17.23 14.70 44.44
CA PRO A 6 -17.20 13.29 44.08
C PRO A 6 -15.92 13.09 43.30
N THR A 7 -14.96 12.36 43.84
CA THR A 7 -13.84 11.81 43.10
C THR A 7 -14.45 10.88 42.04
N ASP A 8 -14.32 11.25 40.78
CA ASP A 8 -14.73 10.41 39.63
C ASP A 8 -13.82 9.18 39.62
N ASP A 9 -14.23 8.15 40.34
CA ASP A 9 -13.42 6.94 40.62
C ASP A 9 -13.55 5.93 39.44
N LYS A 10 -13.64 6.48 38.21
CA LYS A 10 -13.72 5.67 37.01
C LYS A 10 -12.38 4.99 36.75
N GLN A 11 -12.44 3.67 36.56
CA GLN A 11 -11.27 2.86 36.25
C GLN A 11 -10.61 3.34 34.92
N LEU A 12 -9.28 3.56 34.97
CA LEU A 12 -8.49 3.89 33.81
C LEU A 12 -8.05 2.62 33.06
N VAL A 13 -8.15 2.63 31.73
CA VAL A 13 -7.65 1.57 30.85
C VAL A 13 -6.87 2.16 29.69
N LEU A 14 -5.80 1.48 29.28
CA LEU A 14 -5.06 1.78 28.06
C LEU A 14 -5.59 0.89 26.93
N LEU A 15 -5.85 1.46 25.74
CA LEU A 15 -6.23 0.70 24.55
C LEU A 15 -5.19 0.88 23.45
N ASP A 16 -4.52 -0.20 23.07
CA ASP A 16 -3.59 -0.21 21.96
C ASP A 16 -4.34 -0.41 20.64
N ALA A 17 -4.43 0.63 19.83
CA ALA A 17 -5.14 0.60 18.54
C ALA A 17 -4.25 0.09 17.39
N ARG A 18 -3.18 -0.65 17.67
CA ARG A 18 -2.23 -1.17 16.68
C ARG A 18 -2.51 -2.65 16.35
N ASN A 19 -1.84 -3.11 15.31
CA ASN A 19 -1.91 -4.52 14.92
C ASN A 19 -1.01 -5.41 15.77
N LEU A 20 -1.31 -6.67 15.85
CA LEU A 20 -0.59 -7.67 16.65
C LEU A 20 0.94 -7.63 16.47
N TYR A 21 1.42 -7.50 15.23
CA TYR A 21 2.87 -7.46 14.97
C TYR A 21 3.54 -6.17 15.49
N GLU A 22 2.80 -5.11 15.72
CA GLU A 22 3.31 -3.87 16.31
C GLU A 22 3.38 -3.98 17.82
N THR A 23 2.33 -4.56 18.46
CA THR A 23 2.23 -4.70 19.92
C THR A 23 3.21 -5.74 20.46
N ARG A 24 3.62 -6.71 19.62
CA ARG A 24 4.57 -7.77 19.99
C ARG A 24 5.97 -7.28 20.32
N ILE A 25 6.42 -6.19 19.74
CA ILE A 25 7.77 -5.67 19.94
C ILE A 25 7.85 -4.48 20.89
N GLY A 26 6.71 -3.94 21.29
CA GLY A 26 6.68 -2.86 22.28
C GLY A 26 5.28 -2.34 22.52
N LYS A 27 4.98 -1.99 23.78
CA LYS A 27 3.68 -1.46 24.23
C LYS A 27 3.83 -0.67 25.51
N PHE A 28 2.80 0.11 25.86
CA PHE A 28 2.77 0.76 27.18
C PHE A 28 2.53 -0.26 28.28
N HIS A 29 3.24 -0.08 29.36
CA HIS A 29 3.08 -0.80 30.62
C HIS A 29 3.12 0.19 31.78
N ALA A 30 1.96 0.58 32.26
CA ALA A 30 1.83 1.46 33.41
C ALA A 30 1.41 0.65 34.64
N PRO A 31 2.06 0.85 35.81
CA PRO A 31 1.66 0.16 37.03
C PRO A 31 0.20 0.42 37.35
N SER A 32 -0.54 -0.60 37.73
CA SER A 32 -1.95 -0.53 38.15
C SER A 32 -2.94 -0.09 37.05
N VAL A 33 -2.52 -0.01 35.78
CA VAL A 33 -3.41 0.30 34.65
C VAL A 33 -3.43 -0.86 33.68
N GLU A 34 -4.64 -1.38 33.42
CA GLU A 34 -4.84 -2.44 32.45
C GLU A 34 -4.57 -1.95 31.02
N THR A 35 -3.80 -2.70 30.24
CA THR A 35 -3.58 -2.43 28.83
C THR A 35 -4.34 -3.47 28.00
N LEU A 36 -5.35 -3.01 27.26
CA LEU A 36 -6.14 -3.81 26.34
C LEU A 36 -5.39 -3.87 24.99
N ASP A 37 -4.99 -5.07 24.60
CA ASP A 37 -4.39 -5.38 23.30
C ASP A 37 -5.39 -6.18 22.48
N PRO A 38 -6.02 -5.59 21.44
CA PRO A 38 -7.00 -6.27 20.60
C PRO A 38 -6.47 -7.51 19.87
N GLY A 39 -5.17 -7.65 19.72
CA GLY A 39 -4.55 -8.77 19.00
C GLY A 39 -4.98 -8.88 17.54
N ILE A 40 -5.35 -7.78 16.89
CA ILE A 40 -5.91 -7.74 15.55
C ILE A 40 -4.83 -7.89 14.46
N ARG A 41 -5.21 -8.47 13.33
CA ARG A 41 -4.31 -8.61 12.17
C ARG A 41 -4.15 -7.31 11.40
N GLN A 42 -5.20 -6.52 11.32
CA GLN A 42 -5.28 -5.27 10.57
C GLN A 42 -6.22 -4.30 11.28
N TYR A 43 -5.99 -3.01 11.11
CA TYR A 43 -6.76 -1.96 11.79
C TYR A 43 -8.27 -2.00 11.49
N SER A 44 -8.69 -2.48 10.32
CA SER A 44 -10.11 -2.65 9.99
C SER A 44 -10.83 -3.68 10.86
N ASP A 45 -10.13 -4.50 11.62
CA ASP A 45 -10.72 -5.48 12.54
C ASP A 45 -11.03 -4.82 13.90
N LEU A 46 -10.49 -3.61 14.18
CA LEU A 46 -10.65 -2.93 15.46
C LEU A 46 -12.12 -2.56 15.78
N PRO A 47 -12.94 -2.06 14.84
CA PRO A 47 -14.35 -1.79 15.11
C PRO A 47 -15.12 -3.02 15.62
N SER A 48 -14.97 -4.16 14.97
CA SER A 48 -15.59 -5.41 15.42
C SER A 48 -15.10 -5.83 16.80
N TRP A 49 -13.81 -5.72 17.08
CA TRP A 49 -13.27 -5.99 18.40
C TRP A 49 -13.87 -5.06 19.48
N ILE A 50 -14.03 -3.76 19.16
CA ILE A 50 -14.68 -2.79 20.06
C ILE A 50 -16.14 -3.16 20.30
N ASP A 51 -16.87 -3.63 19.29
CA ASP A 51 -18.26 -4.08 19.43
C ASP A 51 -18.37 -5.28 20.37
N ASP A 52 -17.54 -6.30 20.12
CA ASP A 52 -17.53 -7.55 20.90
C ASP A 52 -17.06 -7.36 22.35
N ASN A 53 -16.23 -6.32 22.60
CA ASN A 53 -15.62 -6.04 23.90
C ASN A 53 -16.07 -4.71 24.49
N SER A 54 -17.22 -4.20 24.10
CA SER A 54 -17.71 -2.86 24.51
C SER A 54 -17.83 -2.71 26.02
N GLU A 55 -18.15 -3.77 26.75
CA GLU A 55 -18.28 -3.74 28.22
C GLU A 55 -16.93 -3.52 28.92
N LEU A 56 -15.79 -3.88 28.28
CA LEU A 56 -14.45 -3.58 28.82
C LEU A 56 -14.14 -2.08 28.80
N LEU A 57 -14.88 -1.30 27.99
CA LEU A 57 -14.66 0.13 27.78
C LEU A 57 -15.72 1.00 28.45
N ARG A 58 -16.94 0.44 28.66
CA ARG A 58 -18.10 1.17 29.17
C ARG A 58 -17.83 1.73 30.57
N GLY A 59 -18.12 3.02 30.75
CA GLY A 59 -18.00 3.73 32.04
C GLY A 59 -16.57 3.98 32.49
N LYS A 60 -15.55 3.60 31.71
CA LYS A 60 -14.13 3.78 32.05
C LYS A 60 -13.53 5.02 31.40
N HIS A 61 -12.38 5.45 31.90
CA HIS A 61 -11.49 6.40 31.24
C HIS A 61 -10.58 5.63 30.27
N VAL A 62 -10.86 5.70 28.98
CA VAL A 62 -10.11 4.97 27.94
C VAL A 62 -9.03 5.87 27.35
N LEU A 63 -7.76 5.56 27.60
CA LEU A 63 -6.62 6.21 26.97
C LEU A 63 -6.14 5.38 25.78
N MET A 64 -6.31 5.90 24.58
CA MET A 64 -5.94 5.20 23.35
C MET A 64 -4.60 5.66 22.82
N TYR A 65 -3.86 4.74 22.24
CA TYR A 65 -2.62 5.07 21.54
C TYR A 65 -2.39 4.21 20.29
N CYS A 66 -1.60 4.75 19.37
CA CYS A 66 -1.05 4.03 18.23
C CYS A 66 0.31 4.63 17.87
N THR A 67 0.93 4.25 16.75
CA THR A 67 2.25 4.73 16.35
C THR A 67 2.34 6.25 16.22
N GLY A 68 1.40 6.88 15.50
CA GLY A 68 1.41 8.33 15.21
C GLY A 68 0.10 9.07 15.52
N GLY A 69 -0.85 8.47 16.24
CA GLY A 69 -2.12 9.09 16.65
C GLY A 69 -3.29 8.93 15.66
N ILE A 70 -3.04 8.79 14.36
CA ILE A 70 -4.06 8.83 13.30
C ILE A 70 -5.16 7.75 13.47
N ARG A 71 -4.78 6.52 13.80
CA ARG A 71 -5.74 5.43 14.04
C ARG A 71 -6.64 5.71 15.25
N CYS A 72 -6.09 6.35 16.27
CA CYS A 72 -6.82 6.72 17.48
C CYS A 72 -7.92 7.76 17.20
N GLU A 73 -7.73 8.68 16.28
CA GLU A 73 -8.76 9.68 15.91
C GLU A 73 -10.06 9.01 15.46
N MET A 74 -9.92 8.06 14.52
CA MET A 74 -11.09 7.32 14.02
C MET A 74 -11.70 6.40 15.08
N ALA A 75 -10.86 5.65 15.79
CA ALA A 75 -11.32 4.68 16.77
C ALA A 75 -11.97 5.36 17.99
N SER A 76 -11.45 6.50 18.48
CA SER A 76 -12.08 7.26 19.56
C SER A 76 -13.44 7.84 19.17
N ALA A 77 -13.57 8.33 17.94
CA ALA A 77 -14.84 8.78 17.41
C ALA A 77 -15.86 7.63 17.33
N TYR A 78 -15.41 6.44 16.88
CA TYR A 78 -16.24 5.25 16.82
C TYR A 78 -16.71 4.80 18.21
N ILE A 79 -15.83 4.76 19.21
CA ILE A 79 -16.21 4.40 20.59
C ILE A 79 -17.24 5.41 21.14
N ARG A 80 -16.99 6.72 20.99
CA ARG A 80 -17.92 7.75 21.46
C ARG A 80 -19.28 7.69 20.77
N SER A 81 -19.35 7.26 19.52
CA SER A 81 -20.63 7.12 18.79
C SER A 81 -21.57 6.06 19.38
N LYS A 82 -21.06 5.18 20.27
CA LYS A 82 -21.89 4.20 20.99
C LYS A 82 -22.78 4.82 22.09
N GLY A 83 -22.59 6.11 22.39
CA GLY A 83 -23.47 6.86 23.28
C GLY A 83 -23.11 6.73 24.77
N ALA A 84 -24.12 6.60 25.63
CA ALA A 84 -23.96 6.65 27.08
C ALA A 84 -22.97 5.62 27.62
N GLY A 85 -22.04 6.10 28.44
CA GLY A 85 -20.96 5.28 29.03
C GLY A 85 -19.67 5.25 28.20
N PHE A 86 -19.61 5.94 27.04
CA PHE A 86 -18.42 5.97 26.17
C PHE A 86 -17.89 7.39 25.93
N GLU A 87 -18.18 8.33 26.83
CA GLU A 87 -17.81 9.75 26.71
C GLU A 87 -16.31 9.98 27.01
N ASN A 88 -15.76 9.20 27.96
CA ASN A 88 -14.41 9.42 28.49
C ASN A 88 -13.33 8.67 27.68
N VAL A 89 -13.22 8.98 26.41
CA VAL A 89 -12.23 8.39 25.52
C VAL A 89 -11.22 9.45 25.10
N PHE A 90 -9.97 9.23 25.44
CA PHE A 90 -8.84 10.11 25.18
C PHE A 90 -7.84 9.42 24.27
N GLN A 91 -7.01 10.21 23.61
CA GLN A 91 -5.98 9.68 22.72
C GLN A 91 -4.62 10.34 22.98
N LEU A 92 -3.56 9.57 22.87
CA LEU A 92 -2.21 10.07 22.97
C LEU A 92 -1.89 10.92 21.74
N TYR A 93 -1.71 12.23 21.96
CA TYR A 93 -1.43 13.18 20.90
C TYR A 93 -0.10 12.86 20.18
N GLY A 94 -0.15 12.67 18.86
CA GLY A 94 1.03 12.29 18.06
C GLY A 94 1.51 10.85 18.28
N GLY A 95 0.78 10.05 19.10
CA GLY A 95 1.06 8.64 19.33
C GLY A 95 2.37 8.36 20.06
N ILE A 96 2.81 7.10 19.99
CA ILE A 96 4.07 6.63 20.60
C ILE A 96 5.26 7.43 20.06
N GLN A 97 5.26 7.80 18.80
CA GLN A 97 6.34 8.54 18.17
C GLN A 97 6.64 9.83 18.95
N ARG A 98 5.62 10.67 19.17
CA ARG A 98 5.77 11.93 19.90
C ARG A 98 5.99 11.72 21.40
N TYR A 99 5.45 10.64 21.95
CA TYR A 99 5.71 10.26 23.34
C TYR A 99 7.20 9.98 23.56
N LEU A 100 7.84 9.20 22.68
CA LEU A 100 9.27 8.88 22.77
C LEU A 100 10.20 10.09 22.51
N GLU A 101 9.72 11.11 21.80
CA GLU A 101 10.44 12.40 21.70
C GLU A 101 10.47 13.14 23.03
N GLN A 102 9.42 13.02 23.85
CA GLN A 102 9.34 13.63 25.18
C GLN A 102 10.02 12.77 26.27
N PHE A 103 9.96 11.46 26.11
CA PHE A 103 10.49 10.46 27.03
C PHE A 103 11.49 9.54 26.31
N PRO A 104 12.73 10.00 26.02
CA PRO A 104 13.71 9.21 25.27
C PRO A 104 14.13 7.91 25.98
N ASP A 105 13.97 7.85 27.32
CA ASP A 105 14.17 6.66 28.14
C ASP A 105 13.05 5.61 28.02
N GLY A 106 11.97 5.94 27.28
CA GLY A 106 10.79 5.10 27.12
C GLY A 106 9.67 5.43 28.10
N GLY A 107 9.93 6.01 29.27
CA GLY A 107 8.91 6.28 30.28
C GLY A 107 8.09 5.04 30.64
N PHE A 108 6.79 5.01 30.29
CA PHE A 108 5.92 3.83 30.44
C PHE A 108 5.88 2.94 29.19
N PHE A 109 6.50 3.33 28.10
CA PHE A 109 6.59 2.50 26.90
C PHE A 109 7.80 1.56 27.01
N ARG A 110 7.59 0.27 26.76
CA ARG A 110 8.63 -0.77 26.80
C ARG A 110 8.83 -1.37 25.41
N GLY A 111 10.08 -1.71 25.08
CA GLY A 111 10.46 -2.30 23.80
C GLY A 111 10.57 -1.31 22.65
N LYS A 112 10.22 -1.74 21.44
CA LYS A 112 10.39 -0.97 20.19
C LYS A 112 9.04 -0.50 19.63
N ASN A 113 9.00 0.74 19.15
CA ASN A 113 7.87 1.24 18.40
C ASN A 113 8.00 0.80 16.92
N PHE A 114 7.02 0.05 16.44
CA PHE A 114 6.96 -0.34 15.02
C PHE A 114 6.68 0.90 14.16
N VAL A 115 7.47 1.08 13.09
CA VAL A 115 7.31 2.17 12.12
C VAL A 115 7.14 1.61 10.71
N PHE A 116 6.40 2.34 9.86
CA PHE A 116 6.03 1.87 8.52
C PHE A 116 7.01 2.32 7.43
N ASP A 117 8.29 2.43 7.78
CA ASP A 117 9.36 2.77 6.86
C ASP A 117 10.47 1.69 6.85
N HIS A 118 11.60 1.99 6.21
CA HIS A 118 12.72 1.05 6.07
C HIS A 118 13.38 0.63 7.39
N ARG A 119 13.19 1.40 8.46
CA ARG A 119 13.72 1.08 9.81
C ARG A 119 12.97 -0.07 10.46
N ILE A 120 11.71 -0.30 10.07
CA ILE A 120 10.78 -1.29 10.62
C ILE A 120 10.41 -1.01 12.08
N SER A 121 11.37 -0.67 12.94
CA SER A 121 11.14 -0.34 14.34
C SER A 121 12.17 0.70 14.84
N VAL A 122 11.76 1.46 15.85
CA VAL A 122 12.60 2.43 16.56
C VAL A 122 12.50 2.12 18.05
N GLY A 123 13.63 1.87 18.68
CA GLY A 123 13.73 1.66 20.14
C GLY A 123 13.80 2.98 20.90
N SER A 124 13.55 2.91 22.21
CA SER A 124 14.01 3.89 23.20
C SER A 124 15.38 3.48 23.73
N SER A 125 15.92 4.21 24.70
CA SER A 125 17.11 3.75 25.45
C SER A 125 16.82 2.54 26.36
N ASP A 126 15.55 2.16 26.54
CA ASP A 126 15.17 0.89 27.14
C ASP A 126 15.56 -0.27 26.23
N THR A 127 16.46 -1.12 26.68
CA THR A 127 16.96 -2.30 25.95
C THR A 127 16.12 -3.56 26.16
N SER A 128 14.97 -3.45 26.80
CA SER A 128 14.11 -4.61 27.08
C SER A 128 13.56 -5.21 25.77
N ILE A 129 13.80 -6.51 25.57
CA ILE A 129 13.26 -7.25 24.43
C ILE A 129 11.89 -7.82 24.83
N MET A 130 10.83 -7.27 24.26
CA MET A 130 9.44 -7.68 24.52
C MET A 130 8.99 -8.86 23.67
N GLY A 131 9.54 -8.99 22.47
CA GLY A 131 9.15 -10.01 21.52
C GLY A 131 9.77 -11.36 21.81
N VAL A 132 9.13 -12.41 21.28
CA VAL A 132 9.64 -13.78 21.34
C VAL A 132 9.59 -14.43 19.96
N CYS A 133 10.59 -15.28 19.70
CA CYS A 133 10.62 -16.05 18.46
C CYS A 133 9.44 -17.03 18.42
N LEU A 134 8.69 -17.00 17.33
CA LEU A 134 7.52 -17.86 17.12
C LEU A 134 7.84 -19.37 17.18
N ILE A 135 9.08 -19.76 16.87
CA ILE A 135 9.50 -21.17 16.78
C ILE A 135 10.11 -21.66 18.08
N CYS A 136 11.12 -20.98 18.60
CA CYS A 136 11.88 -21.48 19.77
C CYS A 136 11.55 -20.74 21.07
N GLY A 137 10.71 -19.70 21.06
CA GLY A 137 10.32 -18.94 22.25
C GLY A 137 11.43 -18.05 22.84
N SER A 138 12.61 -17.98 22.23
CA SER A 138 13.68 -17.09 22.73
C SER A 138 13.30 -15.62 22.53
N SER A 139 13.81 -14.74 23.41
CA SER A 139 13.62 -13.28 23.30
C SER A 139 14.16 -12.79 21.96
N TYR A 140 13.31 -12.12 21.17
CA TYR A 140 13.67 -11.64 19.85
C TYR A 140 12.64 -10.59 19.35
N ASP A 141 13.10 -9.43 18.90
CA ASP A 141 12.24 -8.29 18.54
C ASP A 141 12.60 -7.63 17.20
N ASN A 142 13.38 -8.31 16.35
CA ASN A 142 13.74 -7.82 15.03
C ASN A 142 12.91 -8.51 13.94
N TYR A 143 12.12 -7.73 13.20
CA TYR A 143 11.35 -8.26 12.09
C TYR A 143 12.20 -8.36 10.82
N SER A 144 12.05 -9.48 10.13
CA SER A 144 12.51 -9.67 8.75
C SER A 144 11.31 -9.60 7.80
N SER A 145 11.43 -8.87 6.70
CA SER A 145 10.39 -8.82 5.66
C SER A 145 10.10 -10.19 5.03
N ARG A 146 11.01 -11.14 5.17
CA ARG A 146 10.89 -12.53 4.70
C ARG A 146 10.04 -13.39 5.62
N CYS A 147 10.02 -13.11 6.94
CA CYS A 147 9.30 -13.88 7.94
C CYS A 147 7.84 -13.45 8.00
N ARG A 148 6.98 -14.15 7.28
CA ARG A 148 5.55 -13.88 7.22
C ARG A 148 4.75 -15.16 7.35
N CYS A 149 3.60 -15.05 8.03
CA CYS A 149 2.65 -16.16 8.09
C CYS A 149 2.25 -16.63 6.69
N THR A 150 2.32 -17.92 6.44
CA THR A 150 1.98 -18.55 5.15
C THR A 150 0.50 -18.37 4.79
N HIS A 151 -0.38 -18.25 5.79
CA HIS A 151 -1.82 -18.09 5.60
C HIS A 151 -2.25 -16.62 5.45
N CYS A 152 -2.02 -15.80 6.47
CA CYS A 152 -2.54 -14.42 6.50
C CYS A 152 -1.52 -13.33 6.13
N ARG A 153 -0.25 -13.71 5.92
CA ARG A 153 0.85 -12.83 5.51
C ARG A 153 1.27 -11.76 6.53
N ILE A 154 0.76 -11.81 7.77
CA ILE A 154 1.23 -10.96 8.86
C ILE A 154 2.72 -11.22 9.13
N LEU A 155 3.45 -10.19 9.54
CA LEU A 155 4.84 -10.34 9.99
C LEU A 155 4.88 -11.21 11.26
N VAL A 156 5.86 -12.10 11.35
CA VAL A 156 6.11 -12.94 12.52
C VAL A 156 7.55 -12.79 12.98
N LEU A 157 7.76 -12.87 14.29
CA LEU A 157 9.10 -12.85 14.88
C LEU A 157 9.73 -14.24 14.79
N VAL A 158 10.82 -14.35 14.07
CA VAL A 158 11.60 -15.58 13.93
C VAL A 158 13.08 -15.22 14.05
N CYS A 159 13.76 -15.77 15.06
CA CYS A 159 15.18 -15.47 15.29
C CYS A 159 16.06 -16.05 14.15
N ASP A 160 17.25 -15.50 13.99
CA ASP A 160 18.13 -15.82 12.86
C ASP A 160 18.46 -17.31 12.76
N SER A 161 18.66 -17.98 13.91
CA SER A 161 18.92 -19.42 13.95
C SER A 161 17.70 -20.26 13.53
N CYS A 162 16.48 -19.78 13.76
CA CYS A 162 15.26 -20.46 13.32
C CYS A 162 14.91 -20.16 11.86
N GLN A 163 15.32 -19.01 11.31
CA GLN A 163 15.17 -18.67 9.90
C GLN A 163 15.98 -19.60 8.98
N ILE A 164 17.11 -20.11 9.46
CA ILE A 164 17.94 -21.09 8.73
C ILE A 164 17.24 -22.46 8.65
N LYS A 165 16.43 -22.80 9.65
CA LYS A 165 15.81 -24.12 9.78
C LYS A 165 14.46 -24.26 9.08
N SER A 166 13.76 -23.16 8.84
CA SER A 166 12.42 -23.16 8.26
C SER A 166 12.14 -21.88 7.50
N ASP A 167 11.46 -21.98 6.38
CA ASP A 167 10.98 -20.90 5.54
C ASP A 167 9.44 -20.73 5.56
N ALA A 168 8.74 -21.61 6.26
CA ALA A 168 7.28 -21.62 6.38
C ALA A 168 6.84 -21.39 7.84
N TYR A 169 6.04 -20.33 8.06
CA TYR A 169 5.60 -19.90 9.38
C TYR A 169 4.09 -19.77 9.45
N VAL A 170 3.49 -20.14 10.57
CA VAL A 170 2.06 -19.95 10.85
C VAL A 170 1.92 -19.14 12.13
N CYS A 171 1.32 -17.94 12.05
CA CYS A 171 1.15 -17.08 13.22
C CYS A 171 0.14 -17.67 14.22
N GLU A 172 0.21 -17.23 15.48
CA GLU A 172 -0.64 -17.74 16.56
C GLU A 172 -2.15 -17.54 16.28
N LEU A 173 -2.55 -16.49 15.58
CA LEU A 173 -3.95 -16.29 15.20
C LEU A 173 -4.44 -17.33 14.19
N CYS A 174 -3.58 -17.72 13.25
CA CYS A 174 -3.92 -18.78 12.29
C CYS A 174 -3.85 -20.17 12.91
N GLN A 175 -2.99 -20.38 13.92
CA GLN A 175 -2.94 -21.62 14.68
C GLN A 175 -4.22 -21.80 15.51
N LYS A 176 -4.68 -20.75 16.22
CA LYS A 176 -5.94 -20.77 16.99
C LYS A 176 -7.15 -21.11 16.10
N HIS A 177 -7.29 -20.44 14.96
CA HIS A 177 -8.39 -20.72 14.03
C HIS A 177 -8.39 -22.17 13.49
N ARG A 178 -7.23 -22.84 13.39
CA ARG A 178 -7.18 -24.24 13.00
C ARG A 178 -7.67 -25.16 14.13
N MET A 179 -7.44 -24.81 15.38
CA MET A 179 -7.95 -25.57 16.53
C MET A 179 -9.46 -25.43 16.68
N ASP A 180 -10.05 -24.27 16.37
CA ASP A 180 -11.50 -24.05 16.41
C ASP A 180 -12.27 -24.79 15.30
N PHE A 181 -11.60 -25.18 14.21
CA PHE A 181 -12.15 -26.00 13.11
C PHE A 181 -11.66 -27.45 13.12
N GLY A 182 -11.02 -27.89 14.20
CA GLY A 182 -10.52 -29.23 14.36
C GLY A 182 -11.60 -30.22 14.74
N SER A 183 -12.26 -30.85 13.79
CA SER A 183 -12.71 -32.26 13.77
C SER A 183 -13.55 -32.49 12.51
N ILE A 184 -12.91 -32.68 11.38
CA ILE A 184 -13.49 -33.51 10.31
C ILE A 184 -12.81 -34.85 10.41
N PRO A 185 -13.54 -35.97 10.53
CA PRO A 185 -12.95 -37.28 10.72
C PRO A 185 -12.12 -37.68 9.50
N SER A 186 -10.93 -38.20 9.78
CA SER A 186 -10.13 -38.97 8.84
C SER A 186 -10.96 -40.12 8.30
N VAL A 187 -11.21 -40.15 7.01
CA VAL A 187 -11.58 -41.38 6.34
C VAL A 187 -10.28 -42.08 6.02
N GLU A 188 -10.07 -43.17 6.79
CA GLU A 188 -9.12 -44.23 6.47
C GLU A 188 -9.61 -44.98 5.24
N ASP A 189 -8.63 -45.60 4.57
CA ASP A 189 -8.66 -46.70 3.60
C ASP A 189 -8.32 -46.26 2.20
N GLY A 190 -7.39 -46.87 1.59
CA GLY A 190 -6.93 -48.22 1.48
C GLY A 190 -5.77 -48.29 0.50
N GLU A 191 -4.90 -49.17 0.78
CA GLU A 191 -3.78 -49.64 -0.01
C GLU A 191 -4.04 -49.82 -1.50
N LEU A 192 -3.10 -49.44 -2.36
CA LEU A 192 -2.48 -50.40 -3.26
C LEU A 192 -1.11 -49.91 -3.74
N ALA A 193 -0.12 -50.71 -3.39
CA ALA A 193 1.26 -50.60 -3.85
C ALA A 193 1.42 -51.12 -5.30
N THR A 194 2.33 -50.53 -6.04
CA THR A 194 3.34 -51.19 -6.93
C THR A 194 4.29 -50.09 -7.40
N VAL A 195 5.48 -50.00 -6.91
CA VAL A 195 6.77 -50.65 -7.25
C VAL A 195 7.07 -50.63 -8.76
N LEU A 196 8.14 -49.91 -9.09
CA LEU A 196 9.22 -50.16 -10.05
C LEU A 196 9.87 -48.78 -10.35
N ASP A 197 11.01 -48.56 -10.14
CA ASP A 197 12.38 -49.06 -10.02
C ASP A 197 13.28 -48.12 -10.84
N LYS A 198 14.44 -47.87 -10.27
CA LYS A 198 15.55 -47.05 -10.71
C LYS A 198 16.19 -47.63 -11.98
N ASN A 199 16.77 -46.85 -12.81
CA ASN A 199 18.19 -46.83 -13.12
C ASN A 199 18.50 -46.04 -14.41
N ASP A 200 19.42 -45.09 -14.23
CA ASP A 200 20.74 -44.97 -14.89
C ASP A 200 20.82 -44.70 -16.41
N LEU A 201 21.47 -43.71 -16.81
CA LEU A 201 22.86 -43.61 -17.27
C LEU A 201 23.12 -42.36 -18.10
N LYS A 202 24.14 -41.68 -17.67
CA LYS A 202 25.08 -40.81 -18.39
C LYS A 202 25.28 -41.16 -19.88
N THR A 203 25.53 -40.13 -20.73
CA THR A 203 26.82 -39.87 -21.37
C THR A 203 26.66 -38.93 -22.59
N VAL A 204 27.26 -37.78 -22.53
CA VAL A 204 28.32 -37.15 -23.33
C VAL A 204 28.21 -37.08 -24.88
N CYS A 205 28.53 -35.86 -25.32
CA CYS A 205 29.17 -35.38 -26.53
C CYS A 205 28.39 -35.08 -27.80
N SER A 206 28.51 -33.78 -28.11
CA SER A 206 28.97 -33.17 -29.39
C SER A 206 28.22 -33.53 -30.68
N ASP A 207 27.72 -32.55 -31.35
CA ASP A 207 28.21 -31.89 -32.54
C ASP A 207 27.10 -31.11 -33.28
N SER A 208 27.50 -29.93 -33.65
CA SER A 208 26.93 -29.04 -34.64
C SER A 208 26.06 -29.67 -35.73
N LYS A 209 24.82 -29.17 -35.91
CA LYS A 209 24.24 -28.94 -37.24
C LYS A 209 23.20 -27.84 -37.18
N ILE A 210 23.48 -26.75 -37.89
CA ILE A 210 22.56 -25.71 -38.32
C ILE A 210 21.45 -26.40 -39.10
N SER A 211 20.21 -26.29 -38.57
CA SER A 211 19.01 -26.63 -39.31
C SER A 211 17.96 -25.58 -38.97
N SER A 212 17.66 -24.79 -39.97
CA SER A 212 16.52 -23.90 -40.06
C SER A 212 15.24 -24.63 -39.66
N GLN A 213 14.69 -24.29 -38.48
CA GLN A 213 13.31 -24.65 -38.12
C GLN A 213 12.52 -23.39 -37.87
N LEU A 214 11.44 -23.24 -38.67
CA LEU A 214 10.36 -22.31 -38.45
C LEU A 214 9.87 -22.37 -37.02
N PRO A 215 9.49 -21.23 -36.40
CA PRO A 215 8.89 -21.23 -35.07
C PRO A 215 7.57 -21.97 -35.09
N SER A 216 7.44 -22.98 -34.23
CA SER A 216 6.21 -23.72 -34.00
C SER A 216 5.10 -22.75 -33.59
N ARG A 217 4.03 -22.73 -34.37
CA ARG A 217 2.76 -22.07 -34.08
C ARG A 217 2.20 -22.62 -32.76
N ASN A 218 1.70 -21.66 -31.92
CA ASN A 218 0.71 -21.82 -30.86
C ASN A 218 1.22 -21.95 -29.40
N ALA A 219 1.93 -20.88 -28.92
CA ALA A 219 1.65 -20.40 -27.57
C ALA A 219 0.77 -19.14 -27.72
N PRO A 220 -0.37 -18.99 -27.01
CA PRO A 220 -1.18 -17.77 -27.13
C PRO A 220 -0.35 -16.56 -26.76
N ARG A 221 -0.26 -15.56 -27.65
CA ARG A 221 0.46 -14.32 -27.44
C ARG A 221 -0.11 -13.62 -26.20
N LYS A 222 0.75 -13.33 -25.21
CA LYS A 222 0.36 -12.52 -24.07
C LYS A 222 0.25 -11.05 -24.48
N LEU A 223 -0.72 -10.35 -23.86
CA LEU A 223 -0.81 -8.89 -24.00
C LEU A 223 0.37 -8.23 -23.28
N ARG A 224 0.97 -7.22 -23.90
CA ARG A 224 1.99 -6.38 -23.26
C ARG A 224 1.39 -5.06 -22.83
N ILE A 225 1.39 -4.78 -21.55
CA ILE A 225 0.71 -3.63 -20.94
C ILE A 225 1.75 -2.72 -20.29
N LEU A 226 1.84 -1.48 -20.76
CA LEU A 226 2.68 -0.45 -20.16
C LEU A 226 2.03 0.09 -18.89
N CYS A 227 2.76 0.16 -17.79
CA CYS A 227 2.22 0.53 -16.47
C CYS A 227 2.75 1.88 -16.02
N LEU A 228 1.84 2.85 -15.87
CA LEU A 228 2.13 4.23 -15.47
C LEU A 228 1.74 4.43 -13.99
N HIS A 229 2.72 4.74 -13.15
CA HIS A 229 2.55 4.92 -11.71
C HIS A 229 1.84 6.24 -11.33
N GLY A 230 1.39 6.36 -10.10
CA GLY A 230 0.79 7.59 -9.57
C GLY A 230 1.84 8.66 -9.19
N PHE A 231 1.37 9.87 -8.89
CA PHE A 231 2.20 10.99 -8.44
C PHE A 231 3.07 10.61 -7.24
N ARG A 232 4.33 11.05 -7.23
CA ARG A 232 5.32 10.78 -6.19
C ARG A 232 5.59 9.29 -5.97
N GLN A 233 5.42 8.48 -7.00
CA GLN A 233 5.81 7.08 -7.02
C GLN A 233 7.01 6.86 -7.95
N ASN A 234 7.37 5.61 -8.16
CA ASN A 234 8.30 5.14 -9.18
C ASN A 234 7.91 3.73 -9.65
N ALA A 235 8.51 3.27 -10.74
CA ALA A 235 8.26 1.94 -11.33
C ALA A 235 8.39 0.82 -10.31
N SER A 236 9.46 0.83 -9.50
CA SER A 236 9.74 -0.21 -8.50
C SER A 236 8.65 -0.27 -7.43
N SER A 237 8.21 0.89 -6.90
CA SER A 237 7.16 0.95 -5.89
C SER A 237 5.79 0.55 -6.45
N PHE A 238 5.49 0.94 -7.69
CA PHE A 238 4.24 0.57 -8.34
C PHE A 238 4.21 -0.93 -8.69
N LYS A 239 5.32 -1.48 -9.19
CA LYS A 239 5.49 -2.93 -9.41
C LYS A 239 5.26 -3.72 -8.11
N GLY A 240 5.83 -3.27 -6.99
CA GLY A 240 5.63 -3.90 -5.70
C GLY A 240 4.16 -3.91 -5.25
N ARG A 241 3.46 -2.77 -5.38
CA ARG A 241 2.02 -2.65 -5.07
C ARG A 241 1.13 -3.50 -5.99
N SER A 242 1.51 -3.63 -7.25
CA SER A 242 0.79 -4.39 -8.28
C SER A 242 1.22 -5.86 -8.38
N ALA A 243 2.08 -6.36 -7.49
CA ALA A 243 2.62 -7.72 -7.57
C ALA A 243 1.54 -8.82 -7.58
N SER A 244 0.47 -8.63 -6.79
CA SER A 244 -0.67 -9.56 -6.78
C SER A 244 -1.42 -9.55 -8.11
N LEU A 245 -1.64 -8.37 -8.72
CA LEU A 245 -2.24 -8.22 -10.03
C LEU A 245 -1.38 -8.91 -11.10
N ALA A 246 -0.08 -8.60 -11.14
CA ALA A 246 0.86 -9.19 -12.08
C ALA A 246 0.91 -10.71 -12.00
N LYS A 247 0.93 -11.27 -10.76
CA LYS A 247 0.86 -12.73 -10.54
C LYS A 247 -0.41 -13.34 -11.13
N LYS A 248 -1.56 -12.70 -10.93
CA LYS A 248 -2.87 -13.20 -11.38
C LYS A 248 -3.11 -13.03 -12.89
N LEU A 249 -2.41 -12.08 -13.52
CA LEU A 249 -2.45 -11.85 -14.96
C LEU A 249 -1.34 -12.58 -15.74
N LYS A 250 -0.41 -13.28 -15.09
CA LYS A 250 0.79 -13.88 -15.71
C LYS A 250 0.50 -14.75 -16.94
N SER A 251 -0.66 -15.41 -16.99
CA SER A 251 -1.05 -16.26 -18.14
C SER A 251 -1.56 -15.46 -19.34
N ILE A 252 -2.07 -14.25 -19.14
CA ILE A 252 -2.74 -13.41 -20.15
C ILE A 252 -1.93 -12.19 -20.54
N ALA A 253 -1.18 -11.58 -19.59
CA ALA A 253 -0.50 -10.32 -19.81
C ALA A 253 0.89 -10.28 -19.16
N GLU A 254 1.77 -9.50 -19.79
CA GLU A 254 3.04 -9.01 -19.25
C GLU A 254 2.89 -7.53 -18.89
N LEU A 255 3.22 -7.18 -17.65
CA LEU A 255 3.16 -5.80 -17.16
C LEU A 255 4.57 -5.20 -17.16
N VAL A 256 4.75 -4.12 -17.93
CA VAL A 256 6.02 -3.38 -18.06
C VAL A 256 5.92 -2.08 -17.28
N PHE A 257 6.75 -1.88 -16.27
CA PHE A 257 6.71 -0.73 -15.38
C PHE A 257 7.86 0.23 -15.70
N ILE A 258 7.54 1.50 -15.90
CA ILE A 258 8.50 2.56 -16.20
C ILE A 258 8.38 3.72 -15.21
N ASP A 259 9.45 4.45 -15.01
CA ASP A 259 9.45 5.72 -14.27
C ASP A 259 8.95 6.85 -15.17
N ALA A 260 8.26 7.82 -14.57
CA ALA A 260 7.89 9.04 -15.29
C ALA A 260 9.11 9.96 -15.48
N PRO A 261 9.09 10.88 -16.46
CA PRO A 261 10.27 11.69 -16.82
C PRO A 261 10.55 12.83 -15.84
N HIS A 262 9.56 13.32 -15.08
CA HIS A 262 9.77 14.41 -14.15
C HIS A 262 10.21 13.89 -12.79
N GLU A 263 11.50 14.00 -12.48
CA GLU A 263 12.03 13.68 -11.15
C GLU A 263 11.62 14.78 -10.17
N LEU A 264 11.01 14.36 -9.06
CA LEU A 264 10.54 15.30 -8.03
C LEU A 264 11.62 15.45 -6.96
N PRO A 265 11.87 16.67 -6.48
CA PRO A 265 12.83 16.90 -5.42
C PRO A 265 12.40 16.20 -4.12
N PHE A 266 13.37 15.81 -3.32
CA PHE A 266 13.13 15.26 -2.00
C PHE A 266 12.69 16.37 -1.04
N ILE A 267 11.55 16.18 -0.38
CA ILE A 267 11.13 17.03 0.72
C ILE A 267 11.63 16.35 1.99
N TYR A 268 12.64 16.91 2.62
CA TYR A 268 13.08 16.53 3.96
C TYR A 268 12.28 17.34 4.98
N GLN A 269 11.58 16.65 5.88
CA GLN A 269 11.26 17.21 7.17
C GLN A 269 12.49 17.00 8.06
N SER A 270 13.24 18.05 8.31
CA SER A 270 14.25 18.07 9.35
C SER A 270 13.56 17.86 10.70
N CYS A 271 13.85 16.77 11.39
CA CYS A 271 13.31 16.47 12.71
C CYS A 271 14.01 17.26 13.84
N THR A 272 14.73 18.32 13.52
CA THR A 272 15.41 19.14 14.54
C THR A 272 15.23 20.61 14.26
N GLU A 273 14.17 21.20 14.78
CA GLU A 273 14.22 22.59 15.20
C GLU A 273 13.53 22.77 16.54
N ALA A 274 14.30 22.48 17.55
CA ALA A 274 14.17 23.21 18.80
C ALA A 274 14.71 24.60 18.57
N LYS A 275 13.87 25.62 18.82
CA LYS A 275 14.19 26.94 19.35
C LYS A 275 15.66 27.40 19.20
N ASN A 276 15.92 28.20 18.16
CA ASN A 276 16.57 29.51 18.31
C ASN A 276 16.86 30.08 16.93
N SER A 277 16.49 31.34 16.79
CA SER A 277 16.74 32.24 15.71
C SER A 277 18.15 32.18 15.14
N CYS A 278 18.31 31.80 13.88
CA CYS A 278 19.31 32.34 12.97
C CYS A 278 18.98 31.78 11.58
N ALA A 279 18.79 32.64 10.60
CA ALA A 279 18.58 32.28 9.22
C ALA A 279 19.73 31.38 8.72
N PRO A 280 19.45 30.32 7.96
CA PRO A 280 20.50 29.51 7.35
C PRO A 280 21.20 30.34 6.26
N PRO A 281 22.53 30.18 6.09
CA PRO A 281 23.24 30.81 4.99
C PRO A 281 22.75 30.24 3.66
N SER A 282 22.45 31.12 2.73
CA SER A 282 22.11 30.84 1.35
C SER A 282 23.08 29.84 0.70
N GLY A 283 22.56 28.74 0.18
CA GLY A 283 23.19 28.03 -0.92
C GLY A 283 24.01 26.80 -0.61
N GLN A 284 23.49 25.80 0.08
CA GLN A 284 23.99 24.42 -0.06
C GLN A 284 22.84 23.43 0.17
N HIS A 285 22.35 22.85 -0.91
CA HIS A 285 21.48 21.67 -0.83
C HIS A 285 22.31 20.50 -0.32
N ALA A 286 21.97 19.96 0.85
CA ALA A 286 22.56 18.73 1.32
C ALA A 286 22.23 17.61 0.30
N PRO A 287 23.21 16.77 -0.10
CA PRO A 287 22.96 15.68 -1.02
C PRO A 287 21.94 14.70 -0.39
N PRO A 288 21.04 14.10 -1.21
CA PRO A 288 20.09 13.13 -0.70
C PRO A 288 20.81 11.94 -0.07
N PRO A 289 20.29 11.34 1.02
CA PRO A 289 20.86 10.14 1.60
C PRO A 289 20.97 9.04 0.56
N GLU A 290 22.08 8.30 0.55
CA GLU A 290 22.43 7.27 -0.45
C GLU A 290 21.33 6.20 -0.69
N ASN A 291 20.36 6.05 0.20
CA ASN A 291 19.27 5.07 0.11
C ASN A 291 17.89 5.67 -0.20
N CYS A 292 17.79 6.93 -0.58
CA CYS A 292 16.49 7.55 -0.85
C CYS A 292 15.98 7.19 -2.24
N LYS A 293 14.84 6.50 -2.32
CA LYS A 293 14.21 6.16 -3.60
C LYS A 293 13.66 7.42 -4.25
N ARG A 294 14.15 7.71 -5.46
CA ARG A 294 13.66 8.84 -6.28
C ARG A 294 12.15 8.74 -6.52
N LYS A 295 11.50 9.89 -6.60
CA LYS A 295 10.06 10.05 -6.84
C LYS A 295 9.87 10.78 -8.15
N TYR A 296 8.82 10.39 -8.89
CA TYR A 296 8.57 10.91 -10.23
C TYR A 296 7.11 11.32 -10.41
N ALA A 297 6.85 12.11 -11.47
CA ALA A 297 5.53 12.56 -11.89
C ALA A 297 5.41 12.53 -13.41
N TRP A 298 4.20 12.30 -13.91
CA TRP A 298 3.83 12.44 -15.32
C TRP A 298 3.49 13.88 -15.66
N LEU A 299 2.94 14.60 -14.71
CA LEU A 299 2.56 16.00 -14.81
C LEU A 299 3.01 16.74 -13.56
N VAL A 300 3.33 18.01 -13.70
CA VAL A 300 3.84 18.88 -12.63
C VAL A 300 2.99 20.16 -12.53
N ALA A 301 3.16 20.91 -11.45
CA ALA A 301 2.51 22.20 -11.30
C ALA A 301 3.19 23.27 -12.19
N SER A 302 2.46 24.31 -12.56
CA SER A 302 2.91 25.37 -13.48
C SER A 302 4.19 26.09 -13.06
N ASP A 303 4.46 26.12 -11.76
CA ASP A 303 5.62 26.80 -11.16
C ASP A 303 6.89 25.92 -11.20
N PHE A 304 6.77 24.66 -11.62
CA PHE A 304 7.88 23.70 -11.59
C PHE A 304 8.99 24.00 -12.63
N GLY A 305 8.67 24.74 -13.70
CA GLY A 305 9.60 25.07 -14.80
C GLY A 305 10.28 26.45 -14.73
N GLY A 306 9.91 27.30 -13.79
CA GLY A 306 10.52 28.61 -13.58
C GLY A 306 11.81 28.50 -12.76
N LYS A 307 12.89 29.14 -13.22
CA LYS A 307 14.15 29.34 -12.48
C LYS A 307 13.96 30.23 -11.25
N VAL A 308 13.04 29.93 -10.38
CA VAL A 308 12.91 30.53 -9.07
C VAL A 308 13.35 29.47 -8.09
N GLU A 309 14.30 29.80 -7.23
CA GLU A 309 14.54 29.08 -6.00
C GLU A 309 13.18 28.91 -5.33
N ALA A 310 12.57 27.75 -5.58
CA ALA A 310 11.22 27.50 -5.13
C ALA A 310 11.32 27.28 -3.61
N ASP A 311 10.87 28.27 -2.86
CA ASP A 311 10.42 28.07 -1.50
C ASP A 311 9.29 27.02 -1.54
N TRP A 312 9.66 25.76 -1.36
CA TRP A 312 8.73 24.66 -1.29
C TRP A 312 7.82 24.90 -0.09
N LYS A 313 6.62 25.37 -0.35
CA LYS A 313 5.57 25.45 0.66
C LYS A 313 5.33 24.02 1.14
N ILE A 314 5.74 23.72 2.37
CA ILE A 314 5.37 22.52 3.08
C ILE A 314 3.85 22.50 3.06
N ALA A 315 3.25 21.56 2.32
CA ALA A 315 1.81 21.35 2.38
C ALA A 315 1.49 20.99 3.83
N ASN A 316 0.74 21.83 4.52
CA ASN A 316 0.36 21.64 5.93
C ASN A 316 -0.49 20.37 6.15
N GLN A 317 -0.86 19.69 5.07
CA GLN A 317 -1.56 18.40 5.09
C GLN A 317 -0.92 17.46 4.07
N PRO A 318 -0.65 16.20 4.43
CA PRO A 318 -0.01 15.23 3.54
C PRO A 318 -0.85 14.87 2.30
N PHE A 319 -2.13 15.24 2.26
CA PHE A 319 -3.06 15.01 1.17
C PHE A 319 -3.97 16.22 0.98
N ASP A 320 -3.59 17.12 0.09
CA ASP A 320 -4.51 18.11 -0.45
C ASP A 320 -5.25 17.46 -1.64
N PRO A 321 -6.58 17.26 -1.56
CA PRO A 321 -7.37 16.71 -2.67
C PRO A 321 -7.30 17.57 -3.93
N LEU A 322 -6.93 18.86 -3.81
CA LEU A 322 -6.82 19.80 -4.92
C LEU A 322 -5.44 19.78 -5.60
N GLN A 323 -4.43 19.09 -5.03
CA GLN A 323 -3.08 19.03 -5.60
C GLN A 323 -3.05 18.49 -7.03
N TYR A 324 -3.92 17.54 -7.38
CA TYR A 324 -3.97 16.99 -8.73
C TYR A 324 -4.51 17.97 -9.76
N GLN A 325 -5.36 18.93 -9.38
CA GLN A 325 -5.92 19.94 -10.28
C GLN A 325 -4.88 20.97 -10.70
N GLY A 326 -3.87 21.21 -9.87
CA GLY A 326 -2.75 22.09 -10.18
C GLY A 326 -1.62 21.44 -11.00
N GLN A 327 -1.68 20.14 -11.27
CA GLN A 327 -0.65 19.40 -12.01
C GLN A 327 -1.03 19.32 -13.49
N THR A 328 -0.85 20.41 -14.21
CA THR A 328 -1.28 20.56 -15.61
C THR A 328 -0.13 20.64 -16.60
N ASP A 329 1.08 20.92 -16.15
CA ASP A 329 2.25 21.13 -16.99
C ASP A 329 3.10 19.86 -17.17
N GLY A 330 4.03 19.89 -18.11
CA GLY A 330 4.96 18.81 -18.38
C GLY A 330 4.39 17.70 -19.28
N PHE A 331 3.19 17.89 -19.84
CA PHE A 331 2.57 16.91 -20.74
C PHE A 331 3.45 16.60 -21.95
N ASP A 332 4.00 17.62 -22.62
CA ASP A 332 4.80 17.43 -23.84
C ASP A 332 6.06 16.62 -23.59
N VAL A 333 6.73 16.82 -22.44
CA VAL A 333 7.90 16.03 -22.02
C VAL A 333 7.51 14.58 -21.77
N SER A 334 6.40 14.36 -21.08
CA SER A 334 5.88 13.02 -20.81
C SER A 334 5.41 12.32 -22.09
N LEU A 335 4.78 13.04 -23.01
CA LEU A 335 4.39 12.52 -24.31
C LEU A 335 5.61 12.11 -25.15
N ALA A 336 6.62 12.97 -25.27
CA ALA A 336 7.85 12.66 -25.99
C ALA A 336 8.56 11.43 -25.40
N TYR A 337 8.60 11.34 -24.07
CA TYR A 337 9.15 10.20 -23.37
C TYR A 337 8.37 8.90 -23.67
N LEU A 338 7.04 8.95 -23.64
CA LEU A 338 6.20 7.77 -23.94
C LEU A 338 6.32 7.34 -25.41
N LYS A 339 6.37 8.27 -26.37
CA LYS A 339 6.67 7.96 -27.78
C LYS A 339 7.99 7.19 -27.91
N LYS A 340 9.03 7.63 -27.21
CA LYS A 340 10.30 6.94 -27.14
C LYS A 340 10.16 5.53 -26.57
N MET A 341 9.42 5.35 -25.46
CA MET A 341 9.19 4.04 -24.85
C MET A 341 8.43 3.10 -25.79
N PHE A 342 7.42 3.57 -26.50
CA PHE A 342 6.71 2.78 -27.52
C PHE A 342 7.62 2.36 -28.67
N SER A 343 8.49 3.25 -29.14
CA SER A 343 9.45 2.95 -30.21
C SER A 343 10.53 1.95 -29.78
N GLU A 344 11.10 2.09 -28.56
CA GLU A 344 12.24 1.31 -28.10
C GLU A 344 11.84 -0.04 -27.48
N GLN A 345 10.73 -0.08 -26.76
CA GLN A 345 10.30 -1.24 -25.98
C GLN A 345 8.96 -1.83 -26.45
N GLY A 346 8.29 -1.19 -27.38
CA GLY A 346 7.03 -1.66 -27.93
C GLY A 346 7.16 -2.92 -28.81
N PRO A 347 6.07 -3.41 -29.40
CA PRO A 347 4.71 -2.87 -29.25
C PRO A 347 4.10 -3.16 -27.88
N PHE A 348 3.24 -2.24 -27.41
CA PHE A 348 2.37 -2.46 -26.27
C PHE A 348 0.91 -2.55 -26.77
N ASP A 349 0.13 -3.49 -26.22
CA ASP A 349 -1.28 -3.65 -26.55
C ASP A 349 -2.15 -2.60 -25.83
N GLY A 350 -1.73 -2.15 -24.66
CA GLY A 350 -2.47 -1.16 -23.89
C GLY A 350 -1.64 -0.53 -22.75
N ILE A 351 -2.29 0.39 -22.05
CA ILE A 351 -1.72 1.06 -20.87
C ILE A 351 -2.57 0.76 -19.64
N LEU A 352 -1.90 0.50 -18.50
CA LEU A 352 -2.49 0.49 -17.17
C LEU A 352 -1.97 1.72 -16.43
N GLY A 353 -2.82 2.70 -16.15
CA GLY A 353 -2.50 3.89 -15.38
C GLY A 353 -3.10 3.84 -13.99
N PHE A 354 -2.36 4.34 -13.01
CA PHE A 354 -2.83 4.49 -11.63
C PHE A 354 -2.77 5.98 -11.22
N SER A 355 -3.88 6.52 -10.74
CA SER A 355 -3.98 7.92 -10.28
C SER A 355 -3.52 8.91 -11.36
N GLN A 356 -2.44 9.67 -11.17
CA GLN A 356 -1.88 10.55 -12.19
C GLN A 356 -1.47 9.81 -13.48
N GLY A 357 -0.97 8.57 -13.37
CA GLY A 357 -0.69 7.72 -14.53
C GLY A 357 -1.96 7.36 -15.32
N ALA A 358 -3.12 7.26 -14.65
CA ALA A 358 -4.40 7.07 -15.34
C ALA A 358 -4.86 8.34 -16.06
N ALA A 359 -4.66 9.51 -15.45
CA ALA A 359 -4.92 10.79 -16.11
C ALA A 359 -4.04 10.98 -17.37
N MET A 360 -2.76 10.64 -17.27
CA MET A 360 -1.83 10.67 -18.41
C MET A 360 -2.25 9.71 -19.52
N ALA A 361 -2.63 8.46 -19.19
CA ALA A 361 -3.12 7.49 -20.16
C ALA A 361 -4.40 7.95 -20.87
N ALA A 362 -5.31 8.59 -20.14
CA ALA A 362 -6.53 9.17 -20.71
C ALA A 362 -6.23 10.33 -21.66
N LEU A 363 -5.23 11.18 -21.36
CA LEU A 363 -4.77 12.25 -22.27
C LEU A 363 -4.21 11.68 -23.57
N LEU A 364 -3.45 10.59 -23.51
CA LEU A 364 -2.98 9.90 -24.73
C LEU A 364 -4.14 9.39 -25.59
N CYS A 365 -5.16 8.80 -24.96
CA CYS A 365 -6.35 8.37 -25.68
C CYS A 365 -7.12 9.53 -26.33
N ALA A 366 -7.22 10.68 -25.63
CA ALA A 366 -7.86 11.87 -26.17
C ALA A 366 -7.14 12.45 -27.41
N GLN A 367 -5.86 12.17 -27.57
CA GLN A 367 -5.05 12.55 -28.73
C GLN A 367 -4.84 11.39 -29.73
N GLY A 368 -5.59 10.29 -29.61
CA GLY A 368 -5.38 9.08 -30.38
C GLY A 368 -5.19 9.30 -31.88
N ASP A 369 -6.01 10.14 -32.51
CA ASP A 369 -5.90 10.47 -33.95
C ASP A 369 -4.56 11.13 -34.32
N LYS A 370 -4.02 11.98 -33.41
CA LYS A 370 -2.73 12.66 -33.61
C LYS A 370 -1.53 11.76 -33.35
N LEU A 371 -1.72 10.68 -32.58
CA LEU A 371 -0.65 9.76 -32.14
C LEU A 371 -0.60 8.47 -32.94
N LYS A 372 -1.50 8.31 -33.92
CA LYS A 372 -1.61 7.12 -34.74
C LYS A 372 -0.28 6.78 -35.43
N GLY A 373 0.17 5.51 -35.26
CA GLY A 373 1.44 5.03 -35.78
C GLY A 373 2.64 5.27 -34.84
N GLU A 374 2.50 6.14 -33.82
CA GLU A 374 3.53 6.33 -32.79
C GLU A 374 3.14 5.67 -31.46
N ILE A 375 1.87 5.84 -31.08
CA ILE A 375 1.24 5.23 -29.89
C ILE A 375 -0.09 4.66 -30.31
N ASP A 376 -0.13 3.37 -30.62
CA ASP A 376 -1.36 2.69 -30.99
C ASP A 376 -1.83 1.82 -29.81
N LEU A 377 -2.97 2.21 -29.23
CA LEU A 377 -3.55 1.53 -28.08
C LEU A 377 -4.79 0.76 -28.48
N ARG A 378 -4.84 -0.52 -28.14
CA ARG A 378 -6.03 -1.37 -28.29
C ARG A 378 -6.99 -1.21 -27.12
N PHE A 379 -6.48 -0.83 -25.95
CA PHE A 379 -7.26 -0.56 -24.74
C PHE A 379 -6.46 0.21 -23.70
N VAL A 380 -7.18 0.75 -22.68
CA VAL A 380 -6.58 1.31 -21.45
C VAL A 380 -7.27 0.82 -20.20
N ILE A 381 -6.51 0.70 -19.10
CA ILE A 381 -7.02 0.40 -17.76
C ILE A 381 -6.68 1.60 -16.88
N LEU A 382 -7.71 2.28 -16.38
CA LEU A 382 -7.62 3.54 -15.65
C LEU A 382 -8.06 3.33 -14.20
N CYS A 383 -7.07 3.24 -13.30
CA CYS A 383 -7.32 3.00 -11.88
C CYS A 383 -7.29 4.31 -11.10
N SER A 384 -8.39 4.67 -10.43
CA SER A 384 -8.60 5.94 -9.71
C SER A 384 -8.13 7.15 -10.55
N GLY A 385 -8.56 7.18 -11.81
CA GLY A 385 -8.21 8.22 -12.77
C GLY A 385 -9.06 9.48 -12.60
N PHE A 386 -8.60 10.57 -13.15
CA PHE A 386 -9.29 11.86 -13.18
C PHE A 386 -9.05 12.58 -14.50
N ALA A 387 -10.04 13.40 -14.92
CA ALA A 387 -9.90 14.25 -16.09
C ALA A 387 -9.16 15.54 -15.71
N LEU A 388 -8.22 15.95 -16.56
CA LEU A 388 -7.50 17.20 -16.39
C LEU A 388 -8.18 18.33 -17.16
N PRO A 389 -8.14 19.58 -16.66
CA PRO A 389 -8.72 20.74 -17.34
C PRO A 389 -7.84 21.24 -18.50
N LEU A 390 -7.40 20.33 -19.38
CA LEU A 390 -6.61 20.68 -20.56
C LEU A 390 -7.53 20.85 -21.78
N ALA A 391 -7.22 21.80 -22.66
CA ALA A 391 -8.04 22.15 -23.81
C ALA A 391 -8.33 20.98 -24.76
N ASP A 392 -7.42 20.02 -24.85
CA ASP A 392 -7.55 18.82 -25.70
C ASP A 392 -8.53 17.77 -25.12
N PHE A 393 -8.90 17.89 -23.85
CA PHE A 393 -9.83 16.93 -23.18
C PHE A 393 -11.31 17.25 -23.44
N GLY A 394 -11.63 18.34 -24.15
CA GLY A 394 -12.95 18.98 -24.07
C GLY A 394 -13.92 18.75 -25.22
N GLN A 395 -13.51 18.37 -26.42
CA GLN A 395 -14.37 18.58 -27.59
C GLN A 395 -14.97 17.32 -28.22
N LYS A 396 -14.35 16.15 -28.08
CA LYS A 396 -14.86 14.90 -28.66
C LYS A 396 -14.83 13.77 -27.63
N PRO A 397 -15.80 12.83 -27.67
CA PRO A 397 -15.71 11.61 -26.92
C PRO A 397 -14.45 10.83 -27.31
N ILE A 398 -13.85 10.15 -26.34
CA ILE A 398 -12.62 9.36 -26.55
C ILE A 398 -13.01 7.97 -27.06
N ASN A 399 -12.61 7.66 -28.28
CA ASN A 399 -12.85 6.35 -28.90
C ASN A 399 -11.68 5.42 -28.59
N CYS A 400 -11.68 4.82 -27.41
CA CYS A 400 -10.71 3.80 -26.99
C CYS A 400 -11.36 2.87 -25.97
N PRO A 401 -11.33 1.54 -26.21
CA PRO A 401 -11.79 0.58 -25.21
C PRO A 401 -11.11 0.81 -23.86
N SER A 402 -11.90 1.03 -22.82
CA SER A 402 -11.38 1.43 -21.52
C SER A 402 -12.01 0.67 -20.37
N LEU A 403 -11.19 0.38 -19.35
CA LEU A 403 -11.62 -0.18 -18.08
C LEU A 403 -11.31 0.81 -16.95
N HIS A 404 -12.34 1.33 -16.32
CA HIS A 404 -12.25 2.27 -15.21
C HIS A 404 -12.46 1.54 -13.90
N ILE A 405 -11.49 1.63 -12.99
CA ILE A 405 -11.50 0.93 -11.69
C ILE A 405 -11.32 1.98 -10.59
N PHE A 406 -12.30 2.14 -9.69
CA PHE A 406 -12.23 3.14 -8.62
C PHE A 406 -13.10 2.79 -7.41
N GLY A 407 -12.81 3.42 -6.27
CA GLY A 407 -13.59 3.27 -5.05
C GLY A 407 -14.98 3.92 -5.17
N SER A 408 -16.04 3.19 -4.80
CA SER A 408 -17.44 3.66 -4.85
C SER A 408 -17.84 4.49 -3.63
N ASP A 409 -17.20 4.25 -2.49
CA ASP A 409 -17.63 4.79 -1.22
C ASP A 409 -17.05 6.19 -0.97
N PRO A 410 -17.90 7.22 -0.77
CA PRO A 410 -17.46 8.56 -0.42
C PRO A 410 -16.60 8.51 0.86
N GLY A 411 -15.34 8.96 0.74
CA GLY A 411 -14.42 9.08 1.87
C GLY A 411 -13.43 7.93 2.07
N LYS A 412 -13.54 6.80 1.39
CA LYS A 412 -12.50 5.75 1.40
C LYS A 412 -11.34 6.09 0.46
N ASP A 413 -11.62 6.54 -0.75
CA ASP A 413 -10.61 7.18 -1.60
C ASP A 413 -10.56 8.68 -1.27
N ARG A 414 -9.58 9.06 -0.45
CA ARG A 414 -9.39 10.46 -0.03
C ARG A 414 -8.62 11.29 -1.06
N GLN A 415 -8.09 10.66 -2.10
CA GLN A 415 -7.29 11.33 -3.12
C GLN A 415 -8.13 11.65 -4.36
N ILE A 416 -8.83 10.65 -4.88
CA ILE A 416 -9.66 10.79 -6.08
C ILE A 416 -11.06 10.29 -5.75
N THR A 417 -12.05 11.17 -5.82
CA THR A 417 -13.44 10.81 -5.52
C THR A 417 -14.04 9.93 -6.62
N SER A 418 -15.02 9.09 -6.27
CA SER A 418 -15.76 8.29 -7.24
C SER A 418 -16.40 9.15 -8.33
N HIS A 419 -16.91 10.32 -7.98
CA HIS A 419 -17.48 11.29 -8.92
C HIS A 419 -16.45 11.74 -9.98
N THR A 420 -15.23 12.03 -9.56
CA THR A 420 -14.14 12.45 -10.47
C THR A 420 -13.79 11.34 -11.46
N SER A 421 -13.70 10.08 -10.99
CA SER A 421 -13.41 8.94 -11.85
C SER A 421 -14.58 8.59 -12.79
N ARG A 422 -15.83 8.74 -12.34
CA ARG A 422 -17.02 8.60 -13.20
C ARG A 422 -17.06 9.68 -14.27
N TYR A 423 -16.72 10.92 -13.92
CA TYR A 423 -16.61 12.00 -14.89
C TYR A 423 -15.55 11.68 -15.95
N LEU A 424 -14.40 11.13 -15.57
CA LEU A 424 -13.42 10.66 -16.55
C LEU A 424 -14.02 9.57 -17.46
N ALA A 425 -14.72 8.59 -16.90
CA ALA A 425 -15.33 7.52 -17.68
C ALA A 425 -16.37 8.04 -18.68
N SER A 426 -17.16 9.07 -18.32
CA SER A 426 -18.14 9.69 -19.22
C SER A 426 -17.51 10.48 -20.39
N ARG A 427 -16.19 10.65 -20.40
CA ARG A 427 -15.46 11.27 -21.53
C ARG A 427 -15.16 10.27 -22.65
N PHE A 428 -15.34 8.98 -22.41
CA PHE A 428 -15.18 7.94 -23.43
C PHE A 428 -16.52 7.69 -24.13
N GLU A 429 -16.46 7.26 -25.40
CA GLU A 429 -17.66 6.95 -26.18
C GLU A 429 -18.53 5.89 -25.51
N ASP A 430 -19.83 6.00 -25.70
CA ASP A 430 -20.80 5.01 -25.21
C ASP A 430 -20.47 3.60 -25.76
N GLY A 431 -20.41 2.64 -24.85
CA GLY A 431 -20.04 1.26 -25.19
C GLY A 431 -18.54 0.97 -25.20
N CYS A 432 -17.67 1.97 -25.18
CA CYS A 432 -16.22 1.78 -25.06
C CYS A 432 -15.76 1.58 -23.62
N SER A 433 -16.52 2.06 -22.63
CA SER A 433 -16.15 2.04 -21.21
C SER A 433 -16.75 0.88 -20.44
N VAL A 434 -15.92 0.21 -19.65
CA VAL A 434 -16.34 -0.74 -18.60
C VAL A 434 -15.97 -0.15 -17.25
N ILE A 435 -16.91 -0.13 -16.31
CA ILE A 435 -16.69 0.43 -14.96
C ILE A 435 -16.69 -0.70 -13.93
N ILE A 436 -15.66 -0.71 -13.09
CA ILE A 436 -15.54 -1.55 -11.89
C ILE A 436 -15.46 -0.64 -10.67
N GLU A 437 -16.49 -0.66 -9.84
CA GLU A 437 -16.50 0.03 -8.58
C GLU A 437 -16.23 -0.95 -7.46
N HIS A 438 -15.50 -0.49 -6.44
CA HIS A 438 -15.15 -1.32 -5.29
C HIS A 438 -15.25 -0.54 -3.98
N GLU A 439 -15.43 -1.26 -2.89
CA GLU A 439 -15.59 -0.72 -1.53
C GLU A 439 -14.26 -0.28 -0.87
N PHE A 440 -13.14 -0.39 -1.55
CA PHE A 440 -11.82 -0.02 -1.01
C PHE A 440 -11.46 1.45 -1.31
N GLY A 441 -10.38 1.93 -0.70
CA GLY A 441 -9.82 3.26 -0.98
C GLY A 441 -8.98 3.31 -2.26
N HIS A 442 -7.92 4.12 -2.27
CA HIS A 442 -7.04 4.38 -3.43
C HIS A 442 -6.13 3.19 -3.77
N ILE A 443 -6.70 2.10 -4.30
CA ILE A 443 -6.00 0.85 -4.64
C ILE A 443 -6.56 0.20 -5.91
N ILE A 444 -5.80 -0.75 -6.47
CA ILE A 444 -6.27 -1.67 -7.51
C ILE A 444 -6.75 -2.96 -6.82
N PRO A 445 -8.04 -3.31 -6.87
CA PRO A 445 -8.55 -4.50 -6.22
C PRO A 445 -8.09 -5.76 -6.97
N THR A 446 -7.66 -6.77 -6.20
CA THR A 446 -7.18 -8.04 -6.77
C THR A 446 -7.95 -9.27 -6.28
N ARG A 447 -9.07 -9.06 -5.57
CA ARG A 447 -9.97 -10.15 -5.15
C ARG A 447 -11.06 -10.39 -6.20
N SER A 448 -11.66 -11.57 -6.22
CA SER A 448 -12.91 -11.82 -6.93
C SER A 448 -14.05 -10.98 -6.27
N PRO A 449 -15.02 -10.43 -7.03
CA PRO A 449 -15.20 -10.59 -8.49
C PRO A 449 -14.37 -9.63 -9.35
N TYR A 450 -13.71 -8.62 -8.76
CA TYR A 450 -13.01 -7.54 -9.49
C TYR A 450 -11.91 -8.08 -10.41
N MET A 451 -11.15 -9.07 -9.92
CA MET A 451 -10.09 -9.69 -10.71
C MET A 451 -10.63 -10.46 -11.92
N ASP A 452 -11.78 -11.07 -11.78
CA ASP A 452 -12.40 -11.81 -12.86
C ASP A 452 -12.91 -10.84 -13.94
N ASN A 453 -13.53 -9.74 -13.57
CA ASN A 453 -13.94 -8.67 -14.49
C ASN A 453 -12.72 -8.04 -15.22
N ILE A 454 -11.57 -7.84 -14.55
CA ILE A 454 -10.34 -7.37 -15.20
C ILE A 454 -9.86 -8.40 -16.25
N LYS A 455 -9.87 -9.69 -15.92
CA LYS A 455 -9.49 -10.74 -16.86
C LYS A 455 -10.44 -10.83 -18.04
N ASP A 456 -11.73 -10.71 -17.81
CA ASP A 456 -12.75 -10.78 -18.86
C ASP A 456 -12.63 -9.59 -19.82
N PHE A 457 -12.34 -8.39 -19.31
CA PHE A 457 -12.00 -7.26 -20.16
C PHE A 457 -10.76 -7.55 -21.02
N LEU A 458 -9.67 -8.02 -20.43
CA LEU A 458 -8.42 -8.29 -21.14
C LEU A 458 -8.54 -9.43 -22.17
N ARG A 459 -9.36 -10.44 -21.90
CA ARG A 459 -9.59 -11.57 -22.83
C ARG A 459 -10.19 -11.14 -24.17
N ARG A 460 -10.85 -9.99 -24.24
CA ARG A 460 -11.38 -9.45 -25.50
C ARG A 460 -10.28 -9.06 -26.49
N PHE A 461 -9.02 -8.96 -26.02
CA PHE A 461 -7.87 -8.49 -26.81
C PHE A 461 -6.80 -9.56 -27.02
N LEU A 462 -7.00 -10.80 -26.54
CA LEU A 462 -6.10 -11.94 -26.75
C LEU A 462 -6.13 -12.51 -28.17
#